data_bcca62f5d3826512b8a1f41c0e1b398b
#
_entry.id   bcca62f5d3826512b8a1f41c0e1b398b
#
_cell.length_a   1.000
_cell.length_b   1.000
_cell.length_c   1.000
_cell.angle_alpha   90.00
_cell.angle_beta   90.00
_cell.angle_gamma   90.00
#
_symmetry.space_group_name_H-M   'P 1'
#
loop_
_entity.id
_entity.type
_entity.pdbx_description
1 polymer ?
#
loop_
_entity_poly.entity_id
_entity_poly.type
_entity_poly.pdbx_seq_one_letter_code
_entity_poly.pdbx_strand_id
1 'polypeptide(L)'
;REGGGAFRDMGVHVLDAAWSLLDFPQPVTVTGVSGARFGPLGKGYSHSVDRKTYRQFVADDYAGGFIRFEGGVGLQVESFWASHQPGEVQIELFGTEAGGTYQPLKIYRTVDGGEQDIEVSLRRPTESWDNIAGHFIDCILRGRPCSAPLKHGLQVQVMMEALLKSAQTGREVRIRG
;
A
#
# COMPACT_ATOMS: atom_id res chain seq x y z
N ARG A 1 -5.19 3.34 -22.88
CA ARG A 1 -4.57 4.65 -22.63
C ARG A 1 -3.56 4.49 -21.53
N GLU A 2 -2.40 5.07 -21.71
CA GLU A 2 -1.28 5.05 -20.77
C GLU A 2 -1.70 5.78 -19.49
N GLY A 3 -1.96 5.05 -18.44
CA GLY A 3 -2.26 5.56 -17.11
C GLY A 3 -1.90 4.50 -16.09
N GLY A 4 -1.60 4.88 -14.87
CA GLY A 4 -1.42 3.93 -13.79
C GLY A 4 -2.70 3.11 -13.59
N GLY A 5 -2.55 1.83 -13.26
CA GLY A 5 -3.66 0.99 -12.87
C GLY A 5 -3.95 1.08 -11.36
N ALA A 6 -4.77 0.16 -10.88
CA ALA A 6 -5.19 0.11 -9.47
C ALA A 6 -4.01 0.16 -8.49
N PHE A 7 -2.90 -0.49 -8.84
CA PHE A 7 -1.75 -0.54 -7.95
C PHE A 7 -0.99 0.78 -7.88
N ARG A 8 -0.84 1.49 -9.01
CA ARG A 8 -0.18 2.81 -9.02
C ARG A 8 -1.04 3.93 -8.43
N ASP A 9 -2.37 3.78 -8.47
CA ASP A 9 -3.32 4.76 -7.96
C ASP A 9 -3.61 4.57 -6.46
N MET A 10 -4.10 3.39 -6.08
CA MET A 10 -4.50 3.09 -4.71
C MET A 10 -3.47 2.24 -3.95
N GLY A 11 -2.86 1.27 -4.62
CA GLY A 11 -1.87 0.38 -4.01
C GLY A 11 -0.65 1.12 -3.46
N VAL A 12 -0.27 2.23 -4.07
CA VAL A 12 0.84 3.09 -3.62
C VAL A 12 0.64 3.56 -2.17
N HIS A 13 -0.57 3.95 -1.80
CA HIS A 13 -0.88 4.45 -0.45
C HIS A 13 -0.79 3.35 0.60
N VAL A 14 -1.31 2.17 0.29
CA VAL A 14 -1.27 1.02 1.20
C VAL A 14 0.17 0.51 1.35
N LEU A 15 0.91 0.43 0.25
CA LEU A 15 2.31 0.01 0.24
C LEU A 15 3.19 0.95 1.08
N ASP A 16 3.06 2.26 0.87
CA ASP A 16 3.81 3.27 1.62
C ASP A 16 3.49 3.22 3.12
N ALA A 17 2.20 3.16 3.46
CA ALA A 17 1.76 3.06 4.85
C ALA A 17 2.27 1.78 5.53
N ALA A 18 2.11 0.61 4.90
CA ALA A 18 2.58 -0.65 5.46
C ALA A 18 4.10 -0.68 5.61
N TRP A 19 4.84 -0.21 4.60
CA TRP A 19 6.30 -0.14 4.65
C TRP A 19 6.81 0.82 5.74
N SER A 20 6.12 1.93 5.97
CA SER A 20 6.44 2.86 7.06
C SER A 20 6.19 2.24 8.45
N LEU A 21 5.13 1.45 8.60
CA LEU A 21 4.85 0.72 9.85
C LEU A 21 5.88 -0.38 10.15
N LEU A 22 6.56 -0.87 9.14
CA LEU A 22 7.67 -1.83 9.26
C LEU A 22 9.04 -1.14 9.53
N ASP A 23 9.07 0.18 9.70
CA ASP A 23 10.28 1.00 9.88
C ASP A 23 11.22 0.96 8.66
N PHE A 24 10.63 1.00 7.46
CA PHE A 24 11.33 1.18 6.19
C PHE A 24 12.43 0.14 5.88
N PRO A 25 12.20 -1.17 6.04
CA PRO A 25 13.23 -2.18 5.74
C PRO A 25 13.60 -2.17 4.25
N GLN A 26 14.85 -2.54 3.94
CA GLN A 26 15.34 -2.60 2.57
C GLN A 26 14.68 -3.73 1.79
N PRO A 27 13.98 -3.48 0.67
CA PRO A 27 13.38 -4.54 -0.14
C PRO A 27 14.44 -5.31 -0.94
N VAL A 28 14.24 -6.61 -1.06
CA VAL A 28 15.20 -7.54 -1.70
C VAL A 28 14.62 -8.15 -2.97
N THR A 29 13.45 -8.76 -2.88
CA THR A 29 12.78 -9.38 -4.03
C THR A 29 11.28 -9.15 -3.98
N VAL A 30 10.65 -9.19 -5.15
CA VAL A 30 9.21 -9.01 -5.32
C VAL A 30 8.66 -10.05 -6.28
N THR A 31 7.53 -10.65 -5.91
CA THR A 31 6.68 -11.42 -6.80
C THR A 31 5.31 -10.79 -6.89
N GLY A 32 4.68 -10.81 -8.07
CA GLY A 32 3.38 -10.18 -8.23
C GLY A 32 2.54 -10.73 -9.37
N VAL A 33 1.27 -10.37 -9.30
CA VAL A 33 0.28 -10.58 -10.36
C VAL A 33 -0.48 -9.28 -10.59
N SER A 34 -0.91 -9.03 -11.82
CA SER A 34 -1.80 -7.92 -12.15
C SER A 34 -2.62 -8.25 -13.38
N GLY A 35 -3.70 -7.51 -13.60
CA GLY A 35 -4.50 -7.68 -14.78
C GLY A 35 -5.68 -6.73 -14.88
N ALA A 36 -6.30 -6.72 -16.05
CA ALA A 36 -7.53 -6.02 -16.35
C ALA A 36 -8.65 -7.05 -16.58
N ARG A 37 -9.43 -7.35 -15.57
CA ARG A 37 -10.46 -8.38 -15.61
C ARG A 37 -11.87 -7.85 -15.36
N PHE A 38 -12.02 -6.88 -14.49
CA PHE A 38 -13.29 -6.29 -14.12
C PHE A 38 -13.66 -5.11 -15.03
N GLY A 39 -12.69 -4.24 -15.31
CA GLY A 39 -12.87 -3.06 -16.14
C GLY A 39 -13.45 -3.37 -17.52
N PRO A 40 -12.89 -4.32 -18.30
CA PRO A 40 -13.44 -4.70 -19.60
C PRO A 40 -14.86 -5.26 -19.54
N LEU A 41 -15.26 -5.83 -18.41
CA LEU A 41 -16.61 -6.37 -18.19
C LEU A 41 -17.58 -5.35 -17.60
N GLY A 42 -17.08 -4.22 -17.09
CA GLY A 42 -17.87 -3.23 -16.38
C GLY A 42 -18.51 -3.77 -15.10
N LYS A 43 -17.85 -4.64 -14.38
CA LYS A 43 -18.37 -5.34 -13.19
C LYS A 43 -17.46 -5.12 -11.99
N GLY A 44 -18.03 -5.32 -10.80
CA GLY A 44 -17.27 -5.28 -9.54
C GLY A 44 -16.98 -3.90 -9.00
N TYR A 45 -17.41 -2.83 -9.66
CA TYR A 45 -17.27 -1.46 -9.18
C TYR A 45 -18.38 -1.09 -8.19
N SER A 46 -18.07 -0.27 -7.23
CA SER A 46 -19.04 0.29 -6.27
C SER A 46 -19.93 1.38 -6.88
N HIS A 47 -19.59 1.88 -8.06
CA HIS A 47 -20.31 2.92 -8.79
C HIS A 47 -20.44 2.55 -10.28
N SER A 48 -21.45 3.11 -10.94
CA SER A 48 -21.66 2.88 -12.37
C SER A 48 -20.59 3.60 -13.20
N VAL A 49 -20.02 2.91 -14.16
CA VAL A 49 -19.07 3.47 -15.13
C VAL A 49 -19.70 3.42 -16.53
N ASP A 50 -19.45 4.42 -17.35
CA ASP A 50 -19.99 4.48 -18.70
C ASP A 50 -19.52 3.30 -19.57
N ARG A 51 -20.44 2.72 -20.33
CA ARG A 51 -20.17 1.59 -21.25
C ARG A 51 -19.04 1.85 -22.25
N LYS A 52 -18.81 3.08 -22.67
CA LYS A 52 -17.72 3.45 -23.56
C LYS A 52 -16.35 3.29 -22.89
N THR A 53 -16.29 3.53 -21.59
CA THR A 53 -15.08 3.39 -20.77
C THR A 53 -14.64 1.94 -20.68
N TYR A 54 -15.56 0.99 -20.52
CA TYR A 54 -15.23 -0.43 -20.43
C TYR A 54 -14.53 -0.98 -21.66
N ARG A 55 -14.98 -0.57 -22.85
CA ARG A 55 -14.40 -1.04 -24.12
C ARG A 55 -12.98 -0.54 -24.37
N GLN A 56 -12.58 0.51 -23.69
CA GLN A 56 -11.26 1.14 -23.82
C GLN A 56 -10.35 0.89 -22.60
N PHE A 57 -10.81 0.04 -21.69
CA PHE A 57 -10.09 -0.22 -20.44
C PHE A 57 -8.89 -1.14 -20.70
N VAL A 58 -7.70 -0.62 -20.48
CA VAL A 58 -6.42 -1.31 -20.71
C VAL A 58 -5.48 -1.26 -19.50
N ALA A 59 -5.84 -0.49 -18.46
CA ALA A 59 -5.08 -0.44 -17.22
C ALA A 59 -5.37 -1.67 -16.36
N ASP A 60 -4.45 -2.04 -15.49
CA ASP A 60 -4.72 -3.05 -14.48
C ASP A 60 -5.82 -2.55 -13.51
N ASP A 61 -6.81 -3.37 -13.26
CA ASP A 61 -7.87 -3.12 -12.28
C ASP A 61 -7.67 -3.89 -10.98
N TYR A 62 -6.68 -4.77 -10.96
CA TYR A 62 -6.14 -5.39 -9.77
C TYR A 62 -4.65 -5.66 -9.91
N ALA A 63 -3.95 -5.59 -8.80
CA ALA A 63 -2.61 -6.11 -8.67
C ALA A 63 -2.34 -6.50 -7.21
N GLY A 64 -1.49 -7.48 -7.01
CA GLY A 64 -1.03 -7.88 -5.70
C GLY A 64 0.23 -8.72 -5.78
N GLY A 65 0.88 -8.90 -4.64
CA GLY A 65 2.12 -9.65 -4.61
C GLY A 65 2.74 -9.72 -3.23
N PHE A 66 3.94 -10.25 -3.20
CA PHE A 66 4.73 -10.41 -1.99
C PHE A 66 6.10 -9.76 -2.16
N ILE A 67 6.47 -8.95 -1.18
CA ILE A 67 7.76 -8.27 -1.10
C ILE A 67 8.56 -8.88 0.04
N ARG A 68 9.77 -9.31 -0.24
CA ARG A 68 10.75 -9.75 0.77
C ARG A 68 11.69 -8.61 1.09
N PHE A 69 11.91 -8.37 2.35
CA PHE A 69 12.87 -7.40 2.86
C PHE A 69 14.06 -8.08 3.53
N GLU A 70 15.11 -7.35 3.75
CA GLU A 70 16.22 -7.77 4.61
C GLU A 70 15.72 -8.10 6.03
N GLY A 71 16.44 -8.93 6.74
CA GLY A 71 16.05 -9.35 8.10
C GLY A 71 14.91 -10.35 8.17
N GLY A 72 14.41 -10.88 7.02
CA GLY A 72 13.36 -11.89 6.99
C GLY A 72 11.93 -11.33 7.08
N VAL A 73 11.77 -10.02 6.97
CA VAL A 73 10.46 -9.37 6.92
C VAL A 73 9.80 -9.61 5.56
N GLY A 74 8.49 -9.84 5.54
CA GLY A 74 7.70 -10.01 4.34
C GLY A 74 6.44 -9.15 4.38
N LEU A 75 6.04 -8.64 3.22
CA LEU A 75 4.80 -7.88 3.03
C LEU A 75 4.00 -8.48 1.90
N GLN A 76 2.78 -8.91 2.19
CA GLN A 76 1.76 -9.16 1.18
C GLN A 76 0.99 -7.88 0.95
N VAL A 77 0.82 -7.47 -0.30
CA VAL A 77 0.08 -6.28 -0.68
C VAL A 77 -0.82 -6.57 -1.86
N GLU A 78 -2.02 -6.00 -1.83
CA GLU A 78 -2.97 -6.07 -2.93
C GLU A 78 -3.77 -4.79 -3.06
N SER A 79 -4.24 -4.51 -4.28
CA SER A 79 -5.06 -3.35 -4.59
C SER A 79 -6.02 -3.68 -5.72
N PHE A 80 -7.28 -3.31 -5.54
CA PHE A 80 -8.35 -3.54 -6.49
C PHE A 80 -9.16 -2.25 -6.71
N TRP A 81 -9.38 -1.89 -7.95
CA TRP A 81 -10.39 -0.87 -8.30
C TRP A 81 -11.80 -1.47 -8.33
N ALA A 82 -11.89 -2.79 -8.57
CA ALA A 82 -13.15 -3.52 -8.64
C ALA A 82 -12.94 -4.95 -8.14
N SER A 83 -13.77 -5.44 -7.24
CA SER A 83 -13.54 -6.74 -6.61
C SER A 83 -14.79 -7.48 -6.16
N HIS A 84 -15.98 -6.92 -6.31
CA HIS A 84 -17.23 -7.42 -5.67
C HIS A 84 -17.15 -7.49 -4.13
N GLN A 85 -16.16 -6.84 -3.53
CA GLN A 85 -15.96 -6.73 -2.09
C GLN A 85 -16.25 -5.30 -1.62
N PRO A 86 -16.59 -5.08 -0.35
CA PRO A 86 -16.57 -3.74 0.21
C PRO A 86 -15.21 -3.07 0.00
N GLY A 87 -15.22 -1.78 -0.33
CA GLY A 87 -13.99 -1.00 -0.47
C GLY A 87 -13.43 -0.65 0.91
N GLU A 88 -12.45 -1.39 1.37
CA GLU A 88 -11.80 -1.20 2.66
C GLU A 88 -10.28 -1.12 2.49
N VAL A 89 -9.65 -0.28 3.29
CA VAL A 89 -8.19 -0.28 3.47
C VAL A 89 -7.91 -1.02 4.76
N GLN A 90 -7.19 -2.13 4.66
CA GLN A 90 -6.82 -2.95 5.80
C GLN A 90 -5.31 -3.18 5.81
N ILE A 91 -4.68 -3.00 6.97
CA ILE A 91 -3.28 -3.39 7.20
C ILE A 91 -3.26 -4.24 8.45
N GLU A 92 -2.66 -5.41 8.35
CA GLU A 92 -2.43 -6.33 9.46
C GLU A 92 -0.94 -6.51 9.68
N LEU A 93 -0.52 -6.49 10.94
CA LEU A 93 0.88 -6.64 11.34
C LEU A 93 1.02 -7.87 12.23
N PHE A 94 2.01 -8.68 11.91
CA PHE A 94 2.36 -9.89 12.65
C PHE A 94 3.80 -9.77 13.12
N GLY A 95 3.99 -9.54 14.41
CA GLY A 95 5.31 -9.39 15.01
C GLY A 95 5.54 -10.39 16.14
N THR A 96 6.78 -10.55 16.54
CA THR A 96 7.18 -11.48 17.61
C THR A 96 6.76 -11.00 19.01
N GLU A 97 6.60 -9.71 19.20
CA GLU A 97 6.23 -9.09 20.49
C GLU A 97 4.73 -8.78 20.55
N ALA A 98 4.16 -8.36 19.41
CA ALA A 98 2.76 -8.00 19.28
C ALA A 98 2.34 -8.05 17.80
N GLY A 99 1.03 -8.18 17.57
CA GLY A 99 0.39 -7.97 16.30
C GLY A 99 -0.52 -6.75 16.33
N GLY A 100 -1.10 -6.38 15.19
CA GLY A 100 -2.06 -5.29 15.17
C GLY A 100 -2.81 -5.17 13.85
N THR A 101 -3.86 -4.37 13.90
CA THR A 101 -4.66 -3.99 12.72
C THR A 101 -4.76 -2.48 12.63
N TYR A 102 -4.90 -1.99 11.40
CA TYR A 102 -5.21 -0.59 11.13
C TYR A 102 -6.64 -0.49 10.57
N GLN A 103 -7.47 0.32 11.22
CA GLN A 103 -8.89 0.51 10.92
C GLN A 103 -9.78 -0.74 11.12
N PRO A 104 -10.14 -1.03 12.40
CA PRO A 104 -9.83 -0.26 13.61
C PRO A 104 -8.39 -0.50 14.07
N LEU A 105 -7.80 0.52 14.73
CA LEU A 105 -6.47 0.35 15.31
C LEU A 105 -6.57 -0.52 16.55
N LYS A 106 -6.05 -1.75 16.44
CA LYS A 106 -5.97 -2.70 17.55
C LYS A 106 -4.56 -3.24 17.68
N ILE A 107 -4.17 -3.52 18.91
CA ILE A 107 -2.91 -4.17 19.25
C ILE A 107 -3.23 -5.47 19.98
N TYR A 108 -2.63 -6.56 19.53
CA TYR A 108 -2.75 -7.90 20.10
C TYR A 108 -1.41 -8.30 20.70
N ARG A 109 -1.37 -8.64 21.97
CA ARG A 109 -0.12 -9.04 22.63
C ARG A 109 -0.37 -10.05 23.76
N THR A 110 0.69 -10.72 24.17
CA THR A 110 0.68 -11.61 25.34
C THR A 110 1.36 -10.91 26.51
N VAL A 111 0.68 -10.84 27.65
CA VAL A 111 1.21 -10.27 28.90
C VAL A 111 1.02 -11.29 29.99
N ASP A 112 2.08 -11.68 30.69
CA ASP A 112 2.07 -12.66 31.77
C ASP A 112 1.37 -14.00 31.42
N GLY A 113 1.52 -14.43 30.14
CA GLY A 113 0.91 -15.65 29.62
C GLY A 113 -0.57 -15.51 29.23
N GLY A 114 -1.17 -14.33 29.36
CA GLY A 114 -2.54 -14.02 28.96
C GLY A 114 -2.61 -13.19 27.67
N GLU A 115 -3.60 -13.44 26.82
CA GLU A 115 -3.88 -12.63 25.63
C GLU A 115 -4.49 -11.29 26.05
N GLN A 116 -4.04 -10.21 25.41
CA GLN A 116 -4.54 -8.87 25.63
C GLN A 116 -4.82 -8.17 24.30
N ASP A 117 -6.06 -7.74 24.11
CA ASP A 117 -6.52 -6.95 22.98
C ASP A 117 -6.72 -5.50 23.43
N ILE A 118 -6.04 -4.59 22.76
CA ILE A 118 -6.12 -3.15 23.02
C ILE A 118 -6.72 -2.47 21.81
N GLU A 119 -7.91 -1.90 21.97
CA GLU A 119 -8.47 -1.01 20.95
C GLU A 119 -8.03 0.42 21.24
N VAL A 120 -7.34 1.03 20.28
CA VAL A 120 -6.81 2.37 20.40
C VAL A 120 -7.74 3.38 19.75
N SER A 121 -8.43 4.18 20.56
CA SER A 121 -9.20 5.33 20.04
C SER A 121 -8.25 6.47 19.71
N LEU A 122 -7.98 6.66 18.43
CA LEU A 122 -7.25 7.85 17.99
C LEU A 122 -8.17 9.06 18.14
N ARG A 123 -7.74 10.07 18.92
CA ARG A 123 -8.30 11.41 18.74
C ARG A 123 -8.03 11.79 17.30
N ARG A 124 -9.07 12.09 16.53
CA ARG A 124 -8.93 12.51 15.13
C ARG A 124 -7.84 13.56 15.06
N PRO A 125 -6.71 13.31 14.41
CA PRO A 125 -5.81 14.39 14.07
C PRO A 125 -6.66 15.37 13.24
N THR A 126 -6.43 16.63 13.38
CA THR A 126 -6.91 17.61 12.42
C THR A 126 -6.13 17.36 11.12
N GLU A 127 -6.51 16.31 10.41
CA GLU A 127 -6.00 16.04 9.06
C GLU A 127 -6.57 17.11 8.16
N SER A 128 -5.78 18.16 7.98
CA SER A 128 -6.04 19.10 6.92
C SER A 128 -4.85 19.07 5.99
N TRP A 129 -5.11 19.28 4.71
CA TRP A 129 -4.07 19.57 3.72
C TRP A 129 -3.15 20.70 4.19
N ASP A 130 -3.65 21.57 5.04
CA ASP A 130 -2.90 22.63 5.70
C ASP A 130 -1.74 22.10 6.56
N ASN A 131 -1.91 20.93 7.22
CA ASN A 131 -0.84 20.32 8.01
C ASN A 131 0.29 19.82 7.11
N ILE A 132 -0.04 19.24 5.95
CA ILE A 132 0.94 18.75 4.97
C ILE A 132 1.69 19.92 4.36
N ALA A 133 0.98 20.95 3.91
CA ALA A 133 1.56 22.17 3.36
C ALA A 133 2.39 22.91 4.41
N GLY A 134 1.88 23.05 5.64
CA GLY A 134 2.57 23.66 6.77
C GLY A 134 3.86 22.93 7.11
N HIS A 135 3.84 21.59 7.17
CA HIS A 135 5.04 20.78 7.37
C HIS A 135 6.09 21.02 6.29
N PHE A 136 5.68 21.03 5.01
CA PHE A 136 6.59 21.25 3.89
C PHE A 136 7.22 22.65 3.94
N ILE A 137 6.43 23.67 4.23
CA ILE A 137 6.91 25.05 4.42
C ILE A 137 7.90 25.13 5.59
N ASP A 138 7.61 24.49 6.71
CA ASP A 138 8.50 24.44 7.87
C ASP A 138 9.83 23.73 7.54
N CYS A 139 9.81 22.67 6.73
CA CYS A 139 11.04 22.04 6.26
C CYS A 139 11.94 23.03 5.49
N ILE A 140 11.34 23.85 4.62
CA ILE A 140 12.07 24.84 3.82
C ILE A 140 12.57 25.99 4.71
N LEU A 141 11.68 26.63 5.48
CA LEU A 141 12.01 27.85 6.21
C LEU A 141 12.89 27.60 7.44
N ARG A 142 12.76 26.44 8.06
CA ARG A 142 13.45 26.12 9.33
C ARG A 142 14.52 25.04 9.18
N GLY A 143 14.76 24.54 7.95
CA GLY A 143 15.74 23.48 7.70
C GLY A 143 15.42 22.16 8.40
N ARG A 144 14.14 21.87 8.68
CA ARG A 144 13.73 20.63 9.34
C ARG A 144 13.78 19.46 8.36
N PRO A 145 14.16 18.25 8.80
CA PRO A 145 14.02 17.06 7.97
C PRO A 145 12.57 16.83 7.57
N CYS A 146 12.33 16.52 6.30
CA CYS A 146 11.00 16.13 5.83
C CYS A 146 10.65 14.73 6.34
N SER A 147 9.46 14.54 6.92
CA SER A 147 8.98 13.24 7.39
C SER A 147 8.70 12.26 6.24
N ALA A 148 8.43 12.78 5.03
CA ALA A 148 8.27 12.02 3.79
C ALA A 148 9.36 12.41 2.78
N PRO A 149 10.61 11.97 2.97
CA PRO A 149 11.71 12.36 2.09
C PRO A 149 11.57 11.68 0.71
N LEU A 150 12.04 12.35 -0.33
CA LEU A 150 11.95 11.88 -1.72
C LEU A 150 12.48 10.45 -1.91
N LYS A 151 13.51 10.06 -1.14
CA LYS A 151 14.06 8.69 -1.17
C LYS A 151 13.02 7.61 -0.83
N HIS A 152 12.06 7.90 0.07
CA HIS A 152 10.98 6.96 0.40
C HIS A 152 10.02 6.82 -0.78
N GLY A 153 9.61 7.92 -1.40
CA GLY A 153 8.78 7.89 -2.61
C GLY A 153 9.46 7.13 -3.76
N LEU A 154 10.76 7.32 -3.96
CA LEU A 154 11.53 6.56 -4.95
C LEU A 154 11.53 5.07 -4.63
N GLN A 155 11.72 4.68 -3.37
CA GLN A 155 11.74 3.27 -2.97
C GLN A 155 10.36 2.61 -3.15
N VAL A 156 9.28 3.30 -2.83
CA VAL A 156 7.91 2.84 -3.11
C VAL A 156 7.71 2.64 -4.61
N GLN A 157 8.16 3.58 -5.44
CA GLN A 157 8.09 3.45 -6.90
C GLN A 157 8.88 2.23 -7.39
N VAL A 158 10.08 1.99 -6.87
CA VAL A 158 10.90 0.82 -7.22
C VAL A 158 10.19 -0.49 -6.87
N MET A 159 9.58 -0.58 -5.69
CA MET A 159 8.80 -1.75 -5.28
C MET A 159 7.58 -1.99 -6.18
N MET A 160 6.85 -0.93 -6.52
CA MET A 160 5.70 -1.01 -7.42
C MET A 160 6.10 -1.49 -8.83
N GLU A 161 7.14 -0.90 -9.40
CA GLU A 161 7.63 -1.29 -10.73
C GLU A 161 8.15 -2.74 -10.74
N ALA A 162 8.81 -3.18 -9.66
CA ALA A 162 9.26 -4.56 -9.52
C ALA A 162 8.07 -5.54 -9.47
N LEU A 163 6.99 -5.20 -8.74
CA LEU A 163 5.78 -6.00 -8.67
C LEU A 163 5.11 -6.13 -10.04
N LEU A 164 4.90 -5.03 -10.73
CA LEU A 164 4.28 -5.01 -12.05
C LEU A 164 5.15 -5.73 -13.09
N LYS A 165 6.47 -5.58 -13.02
CA LYS A 165 7.40 -6.34 -13.86
C LYS A 165 7.33 -7.83 -13.58
N SER A 166 7.25 -8.23 -12.32
CA SER A 166 7.05 -9.62 -11.92
C SER A 166 5.75 -10.18 -12.51
N ALA A 167 4.65 -9.43 -12.42
CA ALA A 167 3.37 -9.80 -13.00
C ALA A 167 3.45 -10.02 -14.52
N GLN A 168 4.19 -9.18 -15.23
CA GLN A 168 4.37 -9.29 -16.69
C GLN A 168 5.22 -10.48 -17.09
N THR A 169 6.27 -10.78 -16.32
CA THR A 169 7.26 -11.82 -16.66
C THR A 169 6.94 -13.19 -16.07
N GLY A 170 6.05 -13.26 -15.07
CA GLY A 170 5.76 -14.46 -14.30
C GLY A 170 6.94 -14.93 -13.44
N ARG A 171 7.88 -14.04 -13.11
CA ARG A 171 9.10 -14.37 -12.38
C ARG A 171 9.32 -13.38 -11.22
N GLU A 172 10.01 -13.87 -10.19
CA GLU A 172 10.50 -13.00 -9.12
C GLU A 172 11.47 -11.95 -9.69
N VAL A 173 11.35 -10.73 -9.21
CA VAL A 173 12.22 -9.60 -9.58
C VAL A 173 13.08 -9.23 -8.37
N ARG A 174 14.40 -9.23 -8.57
CA ARG A 174 15.34 -8.74 -7.55
C ARG A 174 15.45 -7.23 -7.63
N ILE A 175 15.30 -6.56 -6.49
CA ILE A 175 15.59 -5.14 -6.34
C ILE A 175 17.10 -5.00 -6.09
N ARG A 176 17.74 -4.13 -6.86
CA ARG A 176 19.12 -3.78 -6.65
C ARG A 176 19.16 -2.50 -5.80
N GLY A 177 19.91 -2.52 -4.71
CA GLY A 177 20.19 -1.34 -3.91
C GLY A 177 21.03 -0.31 -4.66
#